data_8182c5b4343c3e6fc10beaef4867c180
#
_entry.id   8182c5b4343c3e6fc10beaef4867c180
#
_cell.length_a   1.000
_cell.length_b   1.000
_cell.length_c   1.000
_cell.angle_alpha   90.00
_cell.angle_beta   90.00
_cell.angle_gamma   90.00
#
_symmetry.space_group_name_H-M   'P 1'
#
loop_
_entity.id
_entity.type
_entity.pdbx_description
1 polymer ?
#
loop_
_entity_poly.entity_id
_entity_poly.type
_entity_poly.pdbx_seq_one_letter_code
_entity_poly.pdbx_strand_id
1 'polypeptide(L)'
;MQKVSANTMPQLDPIALDLLFNEARTHNDWQDRDVEECALENLYCLMKMAPTSMNISPARIIFIKSNDAKERLRPALVSGNV
;
A
#
# COMPACT_ATOMS: atom_id res chain seq x y z
N MET A 1 -3.56 -22.98 -21.72
CA MET A 1 -3.31 -22.65 -20.31
C MET A 1 -2.69 -23.84 -19.61
N GLN A 2 -1.55 -23.63 -18.98
CA GLN A 2 -0.84 -24.71 -18.30
C GLN A 2 -1.47 -24.98 -16.94
N LYS A 3 -1.76 -26.25 -16.64
CA LYS A 3 -2.21 -26.64 -15.30
C LYS A 3 -1.03 -26.70 -14.36
N VAL A 4 -1.17 -26.06 -13.21
CA VAL A 4 -0.16 -26.07 -12.15
C VAL A 4 -0.78 -26.73 -10.92
N SER A 5 -0.07 -27.74 -10.37
CA SER A 5 -0.48 -28.39 -9.14
C SER A 5 -0.41 -27.39 -7.97
N ALA A 6 -1.37 -27.50 -7.02
CA ALA A 6 -1.36 -26.67 -5.82
C ALA A 6 -0.06 -26.77 -5.03
N ASN A 7 0.60 -27.95 -5.07
CA ASN A 7 1.86 -28.17 -4.37
C ASN A 7 3.07 -27.48 -5.02
N THR A 8 2.95 -27.06 -6.27
CA THR A 8 4.02 -26.40 -7.02
C THR A 8 3.76 -24.90 -7.21
N MET A 9 2.56 -24.41 -6.86
CA MET A 9 2.26 -22.99 -6.94
C MET A 9 2.91 -22.23 -5.78
N PRO A 10 3.55 -21.09 -6.08
CA PRO A 10 3.99 -20.21 -5.01
C PRO A 10 2.80 -19.78 -4.14
N GLN A 11 2.99 -19.80 -2.84
CA GLN A 11 1.97 -19.39 -1.88
C GLN A 11 2.55 -18.41 -0.88
N LEU A 12 1.69 -17.54 -0.36
CA LEU A 12 2.08 -16.65 0.71
C LEU A 12 2.32 -17.44 1.99
N ASP A 13 3.32 -17.01 2.74
CA ASP A 13 3.59 -17.49 4.09
C ASP A 13 2.35 -17.29 4.96
N PRO A 14 2.03 -18.22 5.90
CA PRO A 14 0.92 -18.03 6.83
C PRO A 14 0.97 -16.73 7.61
N ILE A 15 2.16 -16.24 7.96
CA ILE A 15 2.31 -14.94 8.63
C ILE A 15 1.81 -13.81 7.73
N ALA A 16 2.12 -13.87 6.43
CA ALA A 16 1.67 -12.87 5.48
C ALA A 16 0.15 -12.91 5.31
N LEU A 17 -0.45 -14.10 5.26
CA LEU A 17 -1.90 -14.25 5.18
C LEU A 17 -2.61 -13.69 6.40
N ASP A 18 -2.05 -13.89 7.60
CA ASP A 18 -2.60 -13.33 8.82
C ASP A 18 -2.53 -11.80 8.79
N LEU A 19 -1.40 -11.25 8.39
CA LEU A 19 -1.20 -9.81 8.33
C LEU A 19 -2.16 -9.14 7.33
N LEU A 20 -2.34 -9.74 6.16
CA LEU A 20 -3.13 -9.13 5.08
C LEU A 20 -4.63 -9.38 5.22
N PHE A 21 -5.03 -10.51 5.81
CA PHE A 21 -6.43 -10.94 5.80
C PHE A 21 -6.96 -11.35 7.18
N ASN A 22 -6.41 -12.41 7.78
CA ASN A 22 -7.03 -13.03 8.94
C ASN A 22 -7.05 -12.12 10.16
N GLU A 23 -5.98 -11.36 10.38
CA GLU A 23 -5.82 -10.46 11.52
C GLU A 23 -5.84 -8.99 11.12
N ALA A 24 -6.17 -8.71 9.87
CA ALA A 24 -6.28 -7.33 9.42
C ALA A 24 -7.41 -6.59 10.12
N ARG A 25 -7.16 -5.36 10.51
CA ARG A 25 -8.12 -4.48 11.20
C ARG A 25 -7.98 -3.07 10.68
N THR A 26 -9.07 -2.33 10.71
CA THR A 26 -9.01 -0.88 10.51
C THR A 26 -8.60 -0.25 11.82
N HIS A 27 -7.41 0.33 11.83
CA HIS A 27 -6.87 1.00 13.02
C HIS A 27 -7.24 2.47 12.99
N ASN A 28 -7.60 3.03 14.15
CA ASN A 28 -7.95 4.43 14.29
C ASN A 28 -6.91 5.24 15.06
N ASP A 29 -5.91 4.58 15.61
CA ASP A 29 -4.81 5.21 16.33
C ASP A 29 -3.53 5.11 15.54
N TRP A 30 -2.68 6.12 15.67
CA TRP A 30 -1.43 6.24 14.93
C TRP A 30 -0.26 6.34 15.89
N GLN A 31 0.86 5.73 15.51
CA GLN A 31 2.08 5.90 16.27
C GLN A 31 2.67 7.28 15.97
N ASP A 32 3.24 7.91 17.01
CA ASP A 32 3.98 9.17 16.84
C ASP A 32 5.39 8.86 16.34
N ARG A 33 5.46 8.52 15.06
CA ARG A 33 6.70 8.09 14.43
C ARG A 33 6.66 8.44 12.94
N ASP A 34 7.74 9.04 12.46
CA ASP A 34 7.86 9.35 11.03
C ASP A 34 8.04 8.08 10.20
N VAL A 35 7.55 8.14 8.97
CA VAL A 35 7.83 7.12 7.96
C VAL A 35 9.16 7.47 7.29
N GLU A 36 10.10 6.54 7.29
CA GLU A 36 11.42 6.76 6.71
C GLU A 36 11.34 6.80 5.17
N GLU A 37 12.25 7.55 4.56
CA GLU A 37 12.35 7.64 3.10
C GLU A 37 12.55 6.28 2.45
N CYS A 38 13.38 5.41 3.04
CA CYS A 38 13.62 4.08 2.49
C CYS A 38 12.34 3.23 2.50
N ALA A 39 11.46 3.40 3.48
CA ALA A 39 10.18 2.71 3.52
C ALA A 39 9.27 3.14 2.36
N LEU A 40 9.26 4.44 2.05
CA LEU A 40 8.49 4.98 0.93
C LEU A 40 9.05 4.51 -0.41
N GLU A 41 10.36 4.48 -0.57
CA GLU A 41 11.01 3.98 -1.78
C GLU A 41 10.70 2.50 -1.99
N ASN A 42 10.77 1.69 -0.93
CA ASN A 42 10.45 0.27 -0.99
C ASN A 42 8.97 0.05 -1.35
N LEU A 43 8.08 0.84 -0.76
CA LEU A 43 6.65 0.78 -1.08
C LEU A 43 6.41 1.08 -2.55
N TYR A 44 7.01 2.14 -3.08
CA TYR A 44 6.87 2.49 -4.48
C TYR A 44 7.41 1.38 -5.39
N CYS A 45 8.56 0.79 -5.05
CA CYS A 45 9.13 -0.31 -5.83
C CYS A 45 8.21 -1.53 -5.88
N LEU A 46 7.50 -1.81 -4.80
CA LEU A 46 6.50 -2.88 -4.79
C LEU A 46 5.26 -2.52 -5.60
N MET A 47 4.75 -1.31 -5.42
CA MET A 47 3.52 -0.86 -6.08
C MET A 47 3.65 -0.83 -7.60
N LYS A 48 4.79 -0.38 -8.12
CA LYS A 48 5.00 -0.28 -9.56
C LYS A 48 5.05 -1.63 -10.26
N MET A 49 5.28 -2.71 -9.52
CA MET A 49 5.30 -4.07 -10.07
C MET A 49 3.91 -4.70 -10.12
N ALA A 50 2.90 -4.06 -9.56
CA ALA A 50 1.53 -4.57 -9.62
C ALA A 50 0.99 -4.54 -11.05
N PRO A 51 0.16 -5.54 -11.43
CA PRO A 51 -0.41 -5.55 -12.76
C PRO A 51 -1.34 -4.36 -13.01
N THR A 52 -1.28 -3.81 -14.22
CA THR A 52 -2.20 -2.76 -14.66
C THR A 52 -2.84 -3.17 -15.98
N SER A 53 -3.98 -2.57 -16.30
CA SER A 53 -4.67 -2.85 -17.55
C SER A 53 -3.74 -2.54 -18.74
N MET A 54 -3.49 -3.52 -19.58
CA MET A 54 -2.61 -3.42 -20.75
C MET A 54 -1.21 -2.90 -20.41
N ASN A 55 -0.79 -3.07 -19.16
CA ASN A 55 0.52 -2.63 -18.68
C ASN A 55 0.78 -1.13 -18.89
N ILE A 56 -0.24 -0.31 -18.82
CA ILE A 56 -0.12 1.14 -19.08
C ILE A 56 0.37 1.94 -17.86
N SER A 57 0.38 1.34 -16.68
CA SER A 57 0.87 1.95 -15.43
C SER A 57 0.37 3.39 -15.24
N PRO A 58 -0.95 3.63 -15.13
CA PRO A 58 -1.50 4.98 -15.20
C PRO A 58 -1.33 5.79 -13.93
N ALA A 59 -0.99 5.17 -12.81
CA ALA A 59 -0.95 5.85 -11.52
C ALA A 59 0.24 6.81 -11.42
N ARG A 60 -0.02 7.95 -10.80
CA ARG A 60 1.00 8.89 -10.36
C ARG A 60 0.93 8.96 -8.84
N ILE A 61 2.05 8.75 -8.18
CA ILE A 61 2.10 8.62 -6.71
C ILE A 61 2.78 9.86 -6.14
N ILE A 62 2.13 10.49 -5.18
CA ILE A 62 2.66 11.63 -4.46
C ILE A 62 2.58 11.30 -2.96
N PHE A 63 3.74 11.25 -2.30
CA PHE A 63 3.80 11.01 -0.87
C PHE A 63 3.74 12.35 -0.13
N ILE A 64 2.79 12.48 0.78
CA ILE A 64 2.56 13.70 1.54
C ILE A 64 2.90 13.41 3.00
N LYS A 65 4.01 13.96 3.49
CA LYS A 65 4.53 13.68 4.84
C LYS A 65 4.42 14.86 5.79
N SER A 66 4.79 16.06 5.33
CA SER A 66 4.84 17.21 6.21
C SER A 66 3.46 17.71 6.59
N ASN A 67 3.36 18.34 7.77
CA ASN A 67 2.10 18.94 8.19
C ASN A 67 1.65 20.04 7.23
N ASP A 68 2.59 20.82 6.70
CA ASP A 68 2.30 21.88 5.72
C ASP A 68 1.68 21.28 4.45
N ALA A 69 2.27 20.21 3.92
CA ALA A 69 1.74 19.54 2.73
C ALA A 69 0.35 18.94 2.98
N LYS A 70 0.13 18.38 4.17
CA LYS A 70 -1.18 17.84 4.56
C LYS A 70 -2.22 18.93 4.63
N GLU A 71 -1.90 20.10 5.16
CA GLU A 71 -2.80 21.25 5.21
C GLU A 71 -3.17 21.76 3.82
N ARG A 72 -2.23 21.74 2.89
CA ARG A 72 -2.49 22.11 1.50
C ARG A 72 -3.43 21.14 0.80
N LEU A 73 -3.42 19.87 1.21
CA LEU A 73 -4.32 18.84 0.67
C LEU A 73 -5.72 18.92 1.28
N ARG A 74 -5.84 19.37 2.53
CA ARG A 74 -7.07 19.33 3.32
C ARG A 74 -8.32 19.84 2.58
N PRO A 75 -8.27 20.94 1.83
CA PRO A 75 -9.47 21.43 1.13
C PRO A 75 -10.04 20.47 0.09
N ALA A 76 -9.24 19.51 -0.40
CA ALA A 76 -9.67 18.52 -1.38
C ALA A 76 -10.26 17.26 -0.74
N LEU A 77 -10.21 17.15 0.59
CA LEU A 77 -10.68 15.97 1.30
C LEU A 77 -12.09 16.17 1.83
N VAL A 78 -12.83 15.05 1.89
CA VAL A 78 -14.16 15.04 2.49
C VAL A 78 -14.02 15.23 3.99
N SER A 79 -14.93 16.00 4.60
CA SER A 79 -15.00 16.17 6.04
C SER A 79 -15.06 14.79 6.72
N GLY A 80 -14.20 14.58 7.71
CA GLY A 80 -14.05 13.29 8.38
C GLY A 80 -12.87 12.45 7.90
N ASN A 81 -12.27 12.81 6.74
CA ASN A 81 -11.07 12.17 6.22
C ASN A 81 -9.81 13.01 6.43
N VAL A 82 -9.91 14.02 7.24
CA VAL A 82 -8.81 14.96 7.50
C VAL A 82 -8.09 14.70 8.83
#